data_d6892adcc793577cee64dd6b4a042a26
#
_entry.id   d6892adcc793577cee64dd6b4a042a26
#
_cell.length_a   1.000
_cell.length_b   1.000
_cell.length_c   1.000
_cell.angle_alpha   90.00
_cell.angle_beta   90.00
_cell.angle_gamma   90.00
#
_symmetry.space_group_name_H-M   'P 1'
#
loop_
_entity.id
_entity.type
_entity.pdbx_description
1 polymer ?
#
loop_
_entity_poly.entity_id
_entity_poly.type
_entity_poly.pdbx_seq_one_letter_code
_entity_poly.pdbx_strand_id
1 'polypeptide(L)'
;MKIKLANYISETLVANGITQNFSVTGGGAMHLNDAFGHQKGMHTLYQHHEQACAMAAESYARIYNRPALLCVTSGPGGTNAITGVLGAWLDSIPMLIISGQVRYDNTARWAEAQNGTRLRAMGDQEFDITKSID
;
A
#
# COMPACT_ATOMS: atom_id res chain seq x y z
N MET A 1 0.70 -12.76 24.09
CA MET A 1 1.56 -11.58 23.82
C MET A 1 0.82 -10.66 22.88
N LYS A 2 0.76 -9.35 23.13
CA LYS A 2 0.13 -8.39 22.19
C LYS A 2 1.21 -7.93 21.20
N ILE A 3 0.96 -8.03 19.91
CA ILE A 3 1.82 -7.55 18.83
C ILE A 3 1.14 -6.38 18.10
N LYS A 4 1.90 -5.41 17.64
CA LYS A 4 1.41 -4.33 16.78
C LYS A 4 1.01 -4.93 15.43
N LEU A 5 -0.18 -4.59 14.91
CA LEU A 5 -0.70 -5.17 13.66
C LEU A 5 0.27 -5.01 12.48
N ALA A 6 0.90 -3.84 12.34
CA ALA A 6 1.88 -3.60 11.27
C ALA A 6 3.08 -4.56 11.35
N ASN A 7 3.56 -4.87 12.56
CA ASN A 7 4.65 -5.84 12.76
C ASN A 7 4.19 -7.25 12.41
N TYR A 8 2.98 -7.63 12.83
CA TYR A 8 2.41 -8.92 12.46
C TYR A 8 2.29 -9.09 10.94
N ILE A 9 1.86 -8.04 10.23
CA ILE A 9 1.81 -8.04 8.77
C ILE A 9 3.21 -8.25 8.20
N SER A 10 4.21 -7.47 8.63
CA SER A 10 5.57 -7.57 8.10
C SER A 10 6.21 -8.95 8.35
N GLU A 11 6.04 -9.51 9.55
CA GLU A 11 6.50 -10.87 9.89
C GLU A 11 5.84 -11.93 9.00
N THR A 12 4.51 -11.81 8.81
CA THR A 12 3.73 -12.74 7.98
C THR A 12 4.18 -12.70 6.52
N LEU A 13 4.44 -11.51 5.97
CA LEU A 13 4.91 -11.36 4.60
C LEU A 13 6.26 -12.03 4.39
N VAL A 14 7.22 -11.77 5.28
CA VAL A 14 8.55 -12.40 5.20
C VAL A 14 8.45 -13.92 5.36
N ALA A 15 7.64 -14.40 6.29
CA ALA A 15 7.43 -15.84 6.49
C ALA A 15 6.81 -16.52 5.25
N ASN A 16 6.08 -15.78 4.41
CA ASN A 16 5.52 -16.27 3.14
C ASN A 16 6.38 -15.92 1.91
N GLY A 17 7.64 -15.52 2.10
CA GLY A 17 8.60 -15.29 1.02
C GLY A 17 8.47 -13.94 0.30
N ILE A 18 7.61 -13.04 0.78
CA ILE A 18 7.51 -11.66 0.28
C ILE A 18 8.52 -10.81 1.03
N THR A 19 9.70 -10.69 0.48
CA THR A 19 10.88 -10.09 1.12
C THR A 19 11.34 -8.80 0.48
N GLN A 20 10.74 -8.40 -0.64
CA GLN A 20 11.05 -7.16 -1.35
C GLN A 20 9.86 -6.22 -1.30
N ASN A 21 10.07 -5.00 -0.81
CA ASN A 21 9.09 -3.93 -0.75
C ASN A 21 9.57 -2.71 -1.55
N PHE A 22 8.69 -2.15 -2.37
CA PHE A 22 8.87 -0.87 -3.05
C PHE A 22 7.87 0.12 -2.50
N SER A 23 8.32 1.31 -2.08
CA SER A 23 7.46 2.22 -1.33
C SER A 23 7.80 3.68 -1.57
N VAL A 24 6.78 4.53 -1.43
CA VAL A 24 6.93 5.94 -1.11
C VAL A 24 6.33 6.14 0.28
N THR A 25 7.04 6.83 1.15
CA THR A 25 6.57 7.09 2.52
C THR A 25 5.39 8.06 2.54
N GLY A 26 4.51 7.92 3.53
CA GLY A 26 3.41 8.84 3.73
C GLY A 26 2.66 8.62 5.05
N GLY A 27 1.94 9.62 5.51
CA GLY A 27 1.28 9.65 6.82
C GLY A 27 0.30 8.49 7.02
N GLY A 28 -0.53 8.19 6.02
CA GLY A 28 -1.49 7.08 6.10
C GLY A 28 -0.86 5.69 6.15
N ALA A 29 0.44 5.56 5.80
CA ALA A 29 1.19 4.31 5.84
C ALA A 29 2.33 4.30 6.87
N MET A 30 2.44 5.31 7.75
CA MET A 30 3.62 5.47 8.61
C MET A 30 3.93 4.25 9.48
N HIS A 31 2.91 3.59 10.04
CA HIS A 31 3.11 2.38 10.86
C HIS A 31 3.54 1.16 10.03
N LEU A 32 3.11 1.09 8.78
CA LEU A 32 3.53 0.06 7.82
C LEU A 32 4.97 0.32 7.38
N ASN A 33 5.29 1.57 7.02
CA ASN A 33 6.64 1.97 6.62
C ASN A 33 7.67 1.70 7.73
N ASP A 34 7.32 2.04 8.98
CA ASP A 34 8.14 1.72 10.16
C ASP A 34 8.35 0.21 10.30
N ALA A 35 7.28 -0.58 10.23
CA ALA A 35 7.36 -2.03 10.37
C ALA A 35 8.19 -2.66 9.23
N PHE A 36 7.96 -2.30 7.99
CA PHE A 36 8.68 -2.85 6.83
C PHE A 36 10.14 -2.42 6.80
N GLY A 37 10.44 -1.18 7.24
CA GLY A 37 11.81 -0.67 7.32
C GLY A 37 12.67 -1.38 8.39
N HIS A 38 12.07 -1.88 9.46
CA HIS A 38 12.75 -2.56 10.55
C HIS A 38 12.64 -4.09 10.50
N GLN A 39 11.80 -4.65 9.63
CA GLN A 39 11.58 -6.09 9.57
C GLN A 39 12.82 -6.83 9.06
N LYS A 40 13.39 -7.69 9.89
CA LYS A 40 14.48 -8.57 9.47
C LYS A 40 14.02 -9.48 8.32
N GLY A 41 14.78 -9.49 7.23
CA GLY A 41 14.45 -10.27 6.04
C GLY A 41 13.57 -9.55 5.03
N MET A 42 13.08 -8.34 5.34
CA MET A 42 12.44 -7.43 4.39
C MET A 42 13.48 -6.44 3.87
N HIS A 43 13.57 -6.31 2.56
CA HIS A 43 14.36 -5.27 1.90
C HIS A 43 13.43 -4.22 1.32
N THR A 44 13.46 -3.00 1.87
CA THR A 44 12.61 -1.90 1.43
C THR A 44 13.40 -0.91 0.59
N LEU A 45 12.96 -0.67 -0.64
CA LEU A 45 13.46 0.38 -1.52
C LEU A 45 12.44 1.53 -1.56
N TYR A 46 12.87 2.69 -1.07
CA TYR A 46 12.09 3.91 -1.15
C TYR A 46 12.40 4.64 -2.47
N GLN A 47 11.34 5.02 -3.17
CA GLN A 47 11.40 5.73 -4.44
C GLN A 47 10.72 7.10 -4.34
N HIS A 48 10.72 7.86 -5.42
CA HIS A 48 10.17 9.22 -5.46
C HIS A 48 8.77 9.30 -6.07
N HIS A 49 8.24 8.18 -6.60
CA HIS A 49 6.92 8.13 -7.21
C HIS A 49 6.32 6.73 -7.13
N GLU A 50 5.04 6.63 -6.78
CA GLU A 50 4.36 5.36 -6.54
C GLU A 50 4.18 4.53 -7.83
N GLN A 51 4.00 5.18 -8.97
CA GLN A 51 3.98 4.50 -10.26
C GLN A 51 5.30 3.77 -10.54
N ALA A 52 6.43 4.42 -10.23
CA ALA A 52 7.75 3.78 -10.35
C ALA A 52 7.90 2.60 -9.39
N CYS A 53 7.39 2.72 -8.16
CA CYS A 53 7.34 1.61 -7.21
C CYS A 53 6.55 0.42 -7.75
N ALA A 54 5.37 0.67 -8.33
CA ALA A 54 4.52 -0.37 -8.90
C ALA A 54 5.21 -1.08 -10.09
N MET A 55 5.82 -0.32 -11.01
CA MET A 55 6.57 -0.87 -12.13
C MET A 55 7.81 -1.64 -11.68
N ALA A 56 8.48 -1.19 -10.62
CA ALA A 56 9.63 -1.90 -10.05
C ALA A 56 9.21 -3.22 -9.38
N ALA A 57 8.08 -3.23 -8.67
CA ALA A 57 7.51 -4.44 -8.07
C ALA A 57 7.09 -5.46 -9.14
N GLU A 58 6.46 -5.00 -10.23
CA GLU A 58 6.14 -5.81 -11.40
C GLU A 58 7.41 -6.41 -12.03
N SER A 59 8.42 -5.57 -12.30
CA SER A 59 9.68 -6.00 -12.91
C SER A 59 10.40 -7.02 -12.02
N TYR A 60 10.41 -6.81 -10.70
CA TYR A 60 10.95 -7.78 -9.75
C TYR A 60 10.24 -9.12 -9.86
N ALA A 61 8.91 -9.12 -9.90
CA ALA A 61 8.13 -10.35 -9.98
C ALA A 61 8.39 -11.11 -11.29
N ARG A 62 8.55 -10.40 -12.41
CA ARG A 62 8.91 -11.00 -13.71
C ARG A 62 10.28 -11.68 -13.69
N ILE A 63 11.29 -11.02 -13.08
CA ILE A 63 12.68 -11.50 -13.09
C ILE A 63 12.86 -12.67 -12.11
N TYR A 64 12.31 -12.54 -10.91
CA TYR A 64 12.57 -13.50 -9.82
C TYR A 64 11.48 -14.56 -9.66
N ASN A 65 10.38 -14.47 -10.42
CA ASN A 65 9.19 -15.33 -10.29
C ASN A 65 8.68 -15.41 -8.84
N ARG A 66 8.66 -14.27 -8.17
CA ARG A 66 8.21 -14.09 -6.78
C ARG A 66 7.45 -12.79 -6.65
N PRO A 67 6.34 -12.76 -5.90
CA PRO A 67 5.63 -11.52 -5.67
C PRO A 67 6.48 -10.53 -4.89
N ALA A 68 6.39 -9.24 -5.25
CA ALA A 68 6.91 -8.14 -4.46
C ALA A 68 5.75 -7.42 -3.74
N LEU A 69 6.09 -6.72 -2.66
CA LEU A 69 5.20 -5.80 -1.98
C LEU A 69 5.33 -4.41 -2.61
N LEU A 70 4.20 -3.81 -2.92
CA LEU A 70 4.04 -2.38 -3.14
C LEU A 70 3.32 -1.78 -1.93
N CYS A 71 3.99 -0.89 -1.20
CA CYS A 71 3.36 -0.17 -0.10
C CYS A 71 3.25 1.31 -0.43
N VAL A 72 2.03 1.84 -0.42
CA VAL A 72 1.72 3.24 -0.71
C VAL A 72 0.87 3.86 0.40
N THR A 73 0.83 5.18 0.47
CA THR A 73 -0.01 5.89 1.44
C THR A 73 -1.45 6.07 0.94
N SER A 74 -2.30 6.67 1.75
CA SER A 74 -3.68 7.01 1.41
C SER A 74 -3.79 8.01 0.25
N GLY A 75 -4.96 8.09 -0.37
CA GLY A 75 -5.30 9.11 -1.37
C GLY A 75 -4.42 9.08 -2.60
N PRO A 76 -3.75 10.21 -2.95
CA PRO A 76 -2.92 10.30 -4.16
C PRO A 76 -1.79 9.25 -4.23
N GLY A 77 -1.27 8.78 -3.09
CA GLY A 77 -0.29 7.71 -3.06
C GLY A 77 -0.81 6.43 -3.68
N GLY A 78 -2.04 6.05 -3.32
CA GLY A 78 -2.70 4.89 -3.92
C GLY A 78 -3.04 5.11 -5.41
N THR A 79 -3.63 6.26 -5.76
CA THR A 79 -4.03 6.53 -7.16
C THR A 79 -2.84 6.66 -8.10
N ASN A 80 -1.71 7.19 -7.65
CA ASN A 80 -0.47 7.24 -8.44
C ASN A 80 0.06 5.84 -8.82
N ALA A 81 -0.22 4.83 -8.02
CA ALA A 81 0.23 3.46 -8.28
C ALA A 81 -0.60 2.74 -9.37
N ILE A 82 -1.83 3.19 -9.64
CA ILE A 82 -2.83 2.47 -10.46
C ILE A 82 -2.27 2.08 -11.83
N THR A 83 -1.55 2.96 -12.51
CA THR A 83 -1.00 2.66 -13.84
C THR A 83 -0.07 1.44 -13.83
N GLY A 84 0.84 1.36 -12.87
CA GLY A 84 1.74 0.21 -12.76
C GLY A 84 1.03 -1.05 -12.28
N VAL A 85 0.04 -0.91 -11.39
CA VAL A 85 -0.80 -2.03 -10.94
C VAL A 85 -1.62 -2.59 -12.10
N LEU A 86 -2.20 -1.72 -12.94
CA LEU A 86 -2.94 -2.13 -14.13
C LEU A 86 -2.05 -2.90 -15.10
N GLY A 87 -0.81 -2.44 -15.34
CA GLY A 87 0.15 -3.15 -16.18
C GLY A 87 0.41 -4.58 -15.69
N ALA A 88 0.69 -4.73 -14.39
CA ALA A 88 0.88 -6.05 -13.79
C ALA A 88 -0.37 -6.93 -13.87
N TRP A 89 -1.55 -6.35 -13.64
CA TRP A 89 -2.84 -7.05 -13.76
C TRP A 89 -3.08 -7.60 -15.15
N LEU A 90 -2.89 -6.79 -16.20
CA LEU A 90 -3.13 -7.19 -17.59
C LEU A 90 -2.21 -8.35 -18.04
N ASP A 91 -1.00 -8.39 -17.50
CA ASP A 91 -0.02 -9.43 -17.82
C ASP A 91 0.00 -10.59 -16.80
N SER A 92 -0.93 -10.59 -15.85
CA SER A 92 -1.04 -11.61 -14.78
C SER A 92 0.25 -11.76 -13.95
N ILE A 93 0.92 -10.64 -13.66
CA ILE A 93 2.13 -10.61 -12.85
C ILE A 93 1.76 -10.49 -11.36
N PRO A 94 2.22 -11.40 -10.49
CA PRO A 94 1.82 -11.40 -9.09
C PRO A 94 2.47 -10.26 -8.32
N MET A 95 1.64 -9.42 -7.71
CA MET A 95 2.06 -8.35 -6.79
C MET A 95 1.15 -8.35 -5.57
N LEU A 96 1.70 -8.01 -4.42
CA LEU A 96 0.90 -7.65 -3.25
C LEU A 96 0.90 -6.13 -3.11
N ILE A 97 -0.28 -5.54 -3.04
CA ILE A 97 -0.44 -4.09 -2.89
C ILE A 97 -1.08 -3.80 -1.53
N ILE A 98 -0.42 -2.96 -0.75
CA ILE A 98 -0.96 -2.45 0.52
C ILE A 98 -1.02 -0.93 0.44
N SER A 99 -2.24 -0.39 0.46
CA SER A 99 -2.47 1.04 0.61
C SER A 99 -2.71 1.36 2.08
N GLY A 100 -1.94 2.29 2.62
CA GLY A 100 -2.19 2.85 3.94
C GLY A 100 -3.51 3.60 3.98
N GLN A 101 -4.07 3.78 5.18
CA GLN A 101 -5.30 4.52 5.40
C GLN A 101 -5.23 5.29 6.71
N VAL A 102 -5.95 6.38 6.81
CA VAL A 102 -6.17 7.13 8.05
C VAL A 102 -7.04 6.32 9.01
N ARG A 103 -7.16 6.77 10.26
CA ARG A 103 -8.11 6.17 11.21
C ARG A 103 -9.51 6.12 10.60
N TYR A 104 -10.27 5.08 10.94
CA TYR A 104 -11.59 4.85 10.38
C TYR A 104 -12.54 6.05 10.55
N ASP A 105 -12.52 6.68 11.74
CA ASP A 105 -13.33 7.86 12.07
C ASP A 105 -12.89 9.15 11.34
N ASN A 106 -11.75 9.10 10.63
CA ASN A 106 -11.24 10.17 9.76
C ASN A 106 -11.44 9.85 8.26
N THR A 107 -12.21 8.79 7.93
CA THR A 107 -12.50 8.46 6.54
C THR A 107 -13.77 9.16 6.05
N ALA A 108 -13.78 9.52 4.76
CA ALA A 108 -14.98 10.07 4.12
C ALA A 108 -16.16 9.10 4.19
N ARG A 109 -15.88 7.79 4.12
CA ARG A 109 -16.88 6.73 4.28
C ARG A 109 -17.55 6.75 5.66
N TRP A 110 -16.77 6.96 6.73
CA TRP A 110 -17.31 7.09 8.08
C TRP A 110 -18.21 8.32 8.19
N ALA A 111 -17.75 9.48 7.70
CA ALA A 111 -18.52 10.72 7.73
C ALA A 111 -19.86 10.60 6.97
N GLU A 112 -19.85 9.95 5.80
CA GLU A 112 -21.05 9.66 5.03
C GLU A 112 -22.03 8.78 5.82
N ALA A 113 -21.53 7.76 6.50
CA ALA A 113 -22.34 6.87 7.34
C ALA A 113 -22.95 7.58 8.56
N GLN A 114 -22.28 8.60 9.13
CA GLN A 114 -22.80 9.35 10.28
C GLN A 114 -23.79 10.45 9.89
N ASN A 115 -23.54 11.15 8.79
CA ASN A 115 -24.23 12.40 8.46
C ASN A 115 -25.07 12.30 7.18
N GLY A 116 -25.06 11.17 6.47
CA GLY A 116 -25.73 11.00 5.18
C GLY A 116 -25.17 11.89 4.06
N THR A 117 -24.08 12.60 4.31
CA THR A 117 -23.47 13.52 3.34
C THR A 117 -22.13 12.97 2.90
N ARG A 118 -21.99 12.76 1.59
CA ARG A 118 -20.73 12.33 1.00
C ARG A 118 -19.75 13.51 0.96
N LEU A 119 -18.64 13.40 1.68
CA LEU A 119 -17.56 14.36 1.63
C LEU A 119 -16.56 13.97 0.54
N ARG A 120 -15.95 14.98 -0.08
CA ARG A 120 -14.88 14.76 -1.05
C ARG A 120 -13.61 14.18 -0.40
N ALA A 121 -13.29 14.67 0.79
CA ALA A 121 -12.19 14.18 1.63
C ALA A 121 -12.45 14.61 3.07
N MET A 122 -11.88 13.88 4.03
CA MET A 122 -11.92 14.25 5.45
C MET A 122 -10.64 14.96 5.89
N GLY A 123 -9.51 14.34 5.76
CA GLY A 123 -8.20 14.86 6.13
C GLY A 123 -7.08 14.03 5.52
N ASP A 124 -5.85 14.55 5.55
CA ASP A 124 -4.66 13.89 5.01
C ASP A 124 -4.83 13.37 3.57
N GLN A 125 -5.66 14.06 2.78
CA GLN A 125 -6.03 13.68 1.41
C GLN A 125 -6.61 12.27 1.32
N GLU A 126 -7.27 11.80 2.39
CA GLU A 126 -7.97 10.52 2.39
C GLU A 126 -9.06 10.51 1.32
N PHE A 127 -9.09 9.43 0.58
CA PHE A 127 -10.04 9.17 -0.49
C PHE A 127 -10.34 7.67 -0.53
N ASP A 128 -11.59 7.31 -0.78
CA ASP A 128 -11.98 5.91 -0.94
C ASP A 128 -11.45 5.37 -2.29
N ILE A 129 -10.22 4.88 -2.28
CA ILE A 129 -9.52 4.40 -3.47
C ILE A 129 -10.22 3.21 -4.13
N THR A 130 -10.99 2.43 -3.37
CA THR A 130 -11.70 1.27 -3.92
C THR A 130 -12.67 1.68 -5.03
N LYS A 131 -13.23 2.89 -4.95
CA LYS A 131 -14.12 3.45 -5.98
C LYS A 131 -13.39 3.92 -7.25
N SER A 132 -12.08 3.83 -7.30
CA SER A 132 -11.29 4.21 -8.47
C SER A 132 -10.83 3.01 -9.30
N ILE A 133 -11.01 1.79 -8.78
CA ILE A 133 -10.54 0.55 -9.38
C ILE A 133 -11.63 -0.53 -9.48
N ASP A 134 -12.89 -0.17 -9.18
CA ASP A 134 -14.06 -1.02 -9.39
C ASP A 134 -14.48 -1.06 -10.86
#